data_e4b521372b0137159690c7125eda0c2a
#
_entry.id   e4b521372b0137159690c7125eda0c2a
#
_cell.length_a   1.000
_cell.length_b   1.000
_cell.length_c   1.000
_cell.angle_alpha   90.00
_cell.angle_beta   90.00
_cell.angle_gamma   90.00
#
_symmetry.space_group_name_H-M   'P 1'
#
loop_
_entity.id
_entity.type
_entity.pdbx_description
1 polymer ?
#
loop_
_entity_poly.entity_id
_entity_poly.type
_entity_poly.pdbx_seq_one_letter_code
_entity_poly.pdbx_strand_id
1 'polypeptide(L)'
;MKIQQADKIWRNWSGSQSSAARIVQPSQISELQSLVKTHAHIRAVGAGHSFSPLAKTDEVLLNLDQFKGIVAFDQEKTQCTVQAGTRLYDLGKDLTPINQALINQGDIDQQSLAGAISTGTHGTGIDLPCISAFVEGF
;
A
#
# COMPACT_ATOMS: atom_id res chain seq x y z
N MET A 1 5.68 12.69 -12.56
CA MET A 1 4.96 12.92 -11.28
C MET A 1 3.59 13.52 -11.56
N LYS A 2 2.53 12.87 -11.14
CA LYS A 2 1.19 13.45 -11.18
C LYS A 2 0.93 14.18 -9.86
N ILE A 3 0.61 15.46 -9.92
CA ILE A 3 0.18 16.27 -8.77
C ILE A 3 -1.33 16.44 -8.91
N GLN A 4 -2.11 15.90 -7.98
CA GLN A 4 -3.52 16.25 -7.90
C GLN A 4 -3.61 17.62 -7.21
N GLN A 5 -4.29 18.56 -7.87
CA GLN A 5 -4.45 19.93 -7.39
C GLN A 5 -5.06 19.98 -5.98
N ALA A 6 -4.67 21.04 -5.23
CA ALA A 6 -4.95 21.25 -3.82
C ALA A 6 -6.45 21.41 -3.42
N ASP A 7 -7.38 21.29 -4.36
CA ASP A 7 -8.80 21.56 -4.10
C ASP A 7 -9.59 20.32 -3.64
N LYS A 8 -8.94 19.15 -3.56
CA LYS A 8 -9.63 17.91 -3.17
C LYS A 8 -9.16 17.44 -1.79
N ILE A 9 -9.98 17.67 -0.77
CA ILE A 9 -9.78 17.13 0.56
C ILE A 9 -9.75 15.60 0.47
N TRP A 10 -8.64 15.00 0.87
CA TRP A 10 -8.56 13.55 1.04
C TRP A 10 -9.46 13.11 2.20
N ARG A 11 -10.14 12.00 2.02
CA ARG A 11 -10.91 11.32 3.06
C ARG A 11 -10.58 9.85 3.06
N ASN A 12 -10.51 9.25 4.25
CA ASN A 12 -10.43 7.80 4.35
C ASN A 12 -11.78 7.17 3.92
N TRP A 13 -11.79 5.86 3.74
CA TRP A 13 -12.96 5.12 3.28
C TRP A 13 -14.22 5.38 4.14
N SER A 14 -14.07 5.41 5.46
CA SER A 14 -15.21 5.65 6.37
C SER A 14 -15.62 7.12 6.49
N GLY A 15 -14.86 8.05 5.92
CA GLY A 15 -15.06 9.49 6.09
C GLY A 15 -14.70 10.05 7.47
N SER A 16 -14.22 9.20 8.40
CA SER A 16 -13.86 9.60 9.76
C SER A 16 -12.59 10.44 9.84
N GLN A 17 -11.72 10.35 8.81
CA GLN A 17 -10.48 11.10 8.72
C GLN A 17 -10.44 11.89 7.42
N SER A 18 -9.91 13.12 7.50
CA SER A 18 -9.71 13.97 6.32
C SER A 18 -8.43 14.77 6.42
N SER A 19 -7.86 15.13 5.28
CA SER A 19 -6.67 15.97 5.16
C SER A 19 -6.77 16.85 3.94
N ALA A 20 -6.39 18.12 4.09
CA ALA A 20 -6.23 19.09 3.00
C ALA A 20 -4.83 19.03 2.37
N ALA A 21 -3.99 18.10 2.79
CA ALA A 21 -2.64 17.91 2.27
C ALA A 21 -2.62 17.67 0.76
N ARG A 22 -1.56 18.12 0.13
CA ARG A 22 -1.30 17.87 -1.29
C ARG A 22 -1.04 16.37 -1.52
N ILE A 23 -1.80 15.74 -2.42
CA ILE A 23 -1.57 14.36 -2.83
C ILE A 23 -0.55 14.34 -3.97
N VAL A 24 0.55 13.61 -3.80
CA VAL A 24 1.58 13.39 -4.80
C VAL A 24 1.69 11.91 -5.14
N GLN A 25 1.93 11.63 -6.42
CA GLN A 25 1.98 10.28 -6.97
C GLN A 25 3.25 10.14 -7.82
N PRO A 26 4.40 9.83 -7.19
CA PRO A 26 5.64 9.61 -7.93
C PRO A 26 5.54 8.33 -8.76
N SER A 27 6.19 8.34 -9.92
CA SER A 27 6.28 7.20 -10.82
C SER A 27 7.70 6.64 -10.90
N GLN A 28 8.66 7.33 -10.28
CA GLN A 28 10.08 6.98 -10.28
C GLN A 28 10.67 7.04 -8.87
N ILE A 29 11.63 6.17 -8.58
CA ILE A 29 12.33 6.15 -7.28
C ILE A 29 13.03 7.49 -6.99
N SER A 30 13.62 8.12 -7.99
CA SER A 30 14.27 9.44 -7.84
C SER A 30 13.31 10.54 -7.42
N GLU A 31 12.07 10.52 -7.94
CA GLU A 31 11.00 11.43 -7.51
C GLU A 31 10.61 11.19 -6.05
N LEU A 32 10.45 9.92 -5.67
CA LEU A 32 10.15 9.52 -4.30
C LEU A 32 11.24 9.98 -3.33
N GLN A 33 12.51 9.72 -3.67
CA GLN A 33 13.66 10.16 -2.87
C GLN A 33 13.71 11.69 -2.71
N SER A 34 13.43 12.42 -3.79
CA SER A 34 13.37 13.88 -3.74
C SER A 34 12.27 14.37 -2.81
N LEU A 35 11.06 13.80 -2.91
CA LEU A 35 9.93 14.15 -2.04
C LEU A 35 10.27 13.94 -0.56
N VAL A 36 10.84 12.77 -0.22
CA VAL A 36 11.21 12.46 1.18
C VAL A 36 12.29 13.41 1.71
N LYS A 37 13.23 13.85 0.86
CA LYS A 37 14.29 14.79 1.25
C LYS A 37 13.82 16.23 1.43
N THR A 38 12.78 16.64 0.70
CA THR A 38 12.39 18.06 0.61
C THR A 38 11.20 18.45 1.47
N HIS A 39 10.47 17.46 2.05
CA HIS A 39 9.30 17.72 2.87
C HIS A 39 9.51 17.19 4.29
N ALA A 40 9.21 18.04 5.28
CA ALA A 40 9.35 17.68 6.68
C ALA A 40 8.24 16.71 7.14
N HIS A 41 7.03 16.88 6.62
CA HIS A 41 5.85 16.10 7.01
C HIS A 41 5.24 15.41 5.77
N ILE A 42 5.68 14.19 5.53
CA ILE A 42 5.15 13.33 4.48
C ILE A 42 4.54 12.07 5.10
N ARG A 43 3.36 11.69 4.63
CA ARG A 43 2.67 10.47 5.04
C ARG A 43 2.28 9.65 3.82
N ALA A 44 2.58 8.36 3.85
CA ALA A 44 2.10 7.43 2.83
C ALA A 44 0.61 7.12 3.04
N VAL A 45 -0.13 7.04 1.94
CA VAL A 45 -1.53 6.65 1.93
C VAL A 45 -1.77 5.62 0.82
N GLY A 46 -2.43 4.52 1.19
CA GLY A 46 -2.93 3.51 0.25
C GLY A 46 -4.41 3.73 -0.07
N ALA A 47 -5.23 2.69 0.11
CA ALA A 47 -6.68 2.74 -0.10
C ALA A 47 -7.45 3.56 0.96
N GLY A 48 -6.81 3.93 2.06
CA GLY A 48 -7.45 4.70 3.12
C GLY A 48 -8.46 3.92 3.95
N HIS A 49 -8.30 2.61 4.07
CA HIS A 49 -9.23 1.77 4.86
C HIS A 49 -8.99 1.81 6.38
N SER A 50 -7.87 2.36 6.83
CA SER A 50 -7.63 2.53 8.27
C SER A 50 -8.56 3.59 8.88
N PHE A 51 -9.08 3.30 10.06
CA PHE A 51 -9.87 4.24 10.87
C PHE A 51 -9.01 5.21 11.66
N SER A 52 -7.74 4.86 11.91
CA SER A 52 -6.81 5.69 12.65
C SER A 52 -6.29 6.86 11.82
N PRO A 53 -5.84 7.96 12.45
CA PRO A 53 -5.33 9.15 11.75
C PRO A 53 -3.89 9.01 11.25
N LEU A 54 -3.33 7.80 11.11
CA LEU A 54 -1.93 7.56 10.75
C LEU A 54 -1.51 8.21 9.44
N ALA A 55 -2.41 8.24 8.44
CA ALA A 55 -2.14 8.89 7.16
C ALA A 55 -2.39 10.42 7.18
N LYS A 56 -2.94 10.97 8.27
CA LYS A 56 -3.26 12.39 8.33
C LYS A 56 -2.00 13.25 8.41
N THR A 57 -1.92 14.24 7.54
CA THR A 57 -0.87 15.27 7.51
C THR A 57 -1.45 16.53 6.89
N ASP A 58 -0.82 17.67 7.10
CA ASP A 58 -1.15 18.97 6.52
C ASP A 58 -0.21 19.37 5.39
N GLU A 59 0.83 18.60 5.10
CA GLU A 59 1.83 18.92 4.07
C GLU A 59 1.68 18.03 2.83
N VAL A 60 2.12 16.76 2.88
CA VAL A 60 2.15 15.86 1.73
C VAL A 60 1.59 14.48 2.05
N LEU A 61 0.59 14.06 1.29
CA LEU A 61 0.14 12.67 1.18
C LEU A 61 0.80 12.00 -0.02
N LEU A 62 1.60 10.99 0.25
CA LEU A 62 2.32 10.20 -0.74
C LEU A 62 1.50 8.98 -1.15
N ASN A 63 1.05 8.93 -2.40
CA ASN A 63 0.37 7.77 -2.96
C ASN A 63 1.35 6.97 -3.83
N LEU A 64 1.49 5.66 -3.55
CA LEU A 64 2.42 4.76 -4.22
C LEU A 64 1.76 3.88 -5.30
N ASP A 65 0.55 4.19 -5.77
CA ASP A 65 -0.18 3.37 -6.75
C ASP A 65 0.54 3.19 -8.10
N GLN A 66 1.58 3.98 -8.39
CA GLN A 66 2.43 3.80 -9.57
C GLN A 66 3.52 2.72 -9.36
N PHE A 67 3.83 2.37 -8.11
CA PHE A 67 4.74 1.29 -7.74
C PHE A 67 3.91 0.02 -7.46
N LYS A 68 3.59 -0.72 -8.51
CA LYS A 68 2.73 -1.91 -8.43
C LYS A 68 3.21 -3.07 -9.29
N GLY A 69 2.77 -4.27 -8.93
CA GLY A 69 3.07 -5.52 -9.62
C GLY A 69 4.18 -6.33 -8.95
N ILE A 70 4.37 -7.55 -9.44
CA ILE A 70 5.47 -8.43 -9.07
C ILE A 70 6.69 -8.05 -9.90
N VAL A 71 7.82 -7.81 -9.25
CA VAL A 71 9.09 -7.46 -9.92
C VAL A 71 10.06 -8.63 -10.04
N ALA A 72 9.91 -9.63 -9.18
CA ALA A 72 10.69 -10.87 -9.24
C ALA A 72 9.95 -11.98 -8.49
N PHE A 73 10.18 -13.23 -8.84
CA PHE A 73 9.71 -14.39 -8.09
C PHE A 73 10.74 -15.52 -8.08
N ASP A 74 10.72 -16.30 -7.01
CA ASP A 74 11.53 -17.50 -6.81
C ASP A 74 10.57 -18.68 -6.64
N GLN A 75 10.50 -19.54 -7.67
CA GLN A 75 9.59 -20.66 -7.70
C GLN A 75 9.95 -21.74 -6.65
N GLU A 76 11.24 -21.96 -6.40
CA GLU A 76 11.70 -22.98 -5.46
C GLU A 76 11.38 -22.59 -4.02
N LYS A 77 11.53 -21.31 -3.69
CA LYS A 77 11.21 -20.79 -2.35
C LYS A 77 9.75 -20.37 -2.18
N THR A 78 8.96 -20.41 -3.26
CA THR A 78 7.58 -19.87 -3.25
C THR A 78 7.51 -18.41 -2.77
N GLN A 79 8.49 -17.60 -3.17
CA GLN A 79 8.61 -16.19 -2.77
C GLN A 79 8.48 -15.28 -3.98
N CYS A 80 7.92 -14.09 -3.79
CA CYS A 80 7.91 -13.04 -4.79
C CYS A 80 8.23 -11.67 -4.18
N THR A 81 8.89 -10.82 -4.97
CA THR A 81 9.12 -9.42 -4.64
C THR A 81 8.01 -8.60 -5.28
N VAL A 82 7.25 -7.90 -4.45
CA VAL A 82 6.07 -7.13 -4.87
C VAL A 82 6.26 -5.66 -4.51
N GLN A 83 5.87 -4.78 -5.41
CA GLN A 83 5.92 -3.35 -5.16
C GLN A 83 4.85 -2.89 -4.15
N ALA A 84 5.20 -1.95 -3.29
CA ALA A 84 4.45 -1.51 -2.11
C ALA A 84 3.02 -1.01 -2.40
N GLY A 85 2.80 -0.39 -3.56
CA GLY A 85 1.49 0.15 -3.97
C GLY A 85 0.56 -0.86 -4.61
N THR A 86 0.98 -2.13 -4.79
CA THR A 86 0.15 -3.19 -5.37
C THR A 86 -1.11 -3.39 -4.53
N ARG A 87 -2.28 -3.39 -5.17
CA ARG A 87 -3.54 -3.70 -4.50
C ARG A 87 -3.66 -5.21 -4.28
N LEU A 88 -4.27 -5.63 -3.17
CA LEU A 88 -4.43 -7.06 -2.88
C LEU A 88 -5.23 -7.79 -3.96
N TYR A 89 -6.26 -7.16 -4.53
CA TYR A 89 -7.03 -7.73 -5.63
C TYR A 89 -6.22 -7.90 -6.94
N ASP A 90 -5.23 -7.03 -7.19
CA ASP A 90 -4.31 -7.19 -8.32
C ASP A 90 -3.26 -8.26 -7.99
N LEU A 91 -2.73 -8.27 -6.77
CA LEU A 91 -1.75 -9.27 -6.34
C LEU A 91 -2.28 -10.71 -6.49
N GLY A 92 -3.53 -10.96 -6.13
CA GLY A 92 -4.15 -12.27 -6.34
C GLY A 92 -4.16 -12.70 -7.81
N LYS A 93 -4.42 -11.76 -8.74
CA LYS A 93 -4.36 -12.02 -10.18
C LYS A 93 -2.93 -12.25 -10.67
N ASP A 94 -1.97 -11.46 -10.16
CA ASP A 94 -0.56 -11.53 -10.55
C ASP A 94 0.12 -12.82 -10.04
N LEU A 95 -0.33 -13.37 -8.91
CA LEU A 95 0.17 -14.63 -8.34
C LEU A 95 -0.32 -15.88 -9.09
N THR A 96 -1.53 -15.84 -9.66
CA THR A 96 -2.15 -17.00 -10.35
C THR A 96 -1.27 -17.58 -11.48
N PRO A 97 -0.68 -16.77 -12.39
CA PRO A 97 0.16 -17.30 -13.48
C PRO A 97 1.44 -18.00 -13.01
N ILE A 98 1.91 -17.70 -11.80
CA ILE A 98 3.09 -18.35 -11.19
C ILE A 98 2.73 -19.43 -10.18
N ASN A 99 1.47 -19.90 -10.18
CA ASN A 99 0.93 -20.93 -9.29
C ASN A 99 1.13 -20.63 -7.80
N GLN A 100 0.98 -19.36 -7.42
CA GLN A 100 1.04 -18.91 -6.03
C GLN A 100 -0.25 -18.25 -5.58
N ALA A 101 -0.45 -18.17 -4.28
CA ALA A 101 -1.53 -17.45 -3.63
C ALA A 101 -1.08 -17.00 -2.24
N LEU A 102 -1.73 -15.98 -1.68
CA LEU A 102 -1.56 -15.63 -0.27
C LEU A 102 -2.14 -16.75 0.61
N ILE A 103 -1.41 -17.11 1.66
CA ILE A 103 -1.83 -18.16 2.63
C ILE A 103 -3.10 -17.72 3.37
N ASN A 104 -3.19 -16.44 3.68
CA ASN A 104 -4.34 -15.83 4.33
C ASN A 104 -4.62 -14.46 3.72
N GLN A 105 -5.88 -14.06 3.69
CA GLN A 105 -6.30 -12.79 3.12
C GLN A 105 -7.48 -12.23 3.92
N GLY A 106 -7.53 -10.91 4.09
CA GLY A 106 -8.69 -10.25 4.69
C GLY A 106 -9.92 -10.30 3.77
N ASP A 107 -11.07 -10.01 4.33
CA ASP A 107 -12.36 -9.94 3.60
C ASP A 107 -12.35 -8.83 2.52
N ILE A 108 -11.61 -7.75 2.74
CA ILE A 108 -11.46 -6.62 1.82
C ILE A 108 -10.11 -6.67 1.14
N ASP A 109 -10.10 -6.66 -0.19
CA ASP A 109 -8.92 -6.72 -1.06
C ASP A 109 -8.49 -5.37 -1.65
N GLN A 110 -9.16 -4.28 -1.27
CA GLN A 110 -8.90 -2.92 -1.79
C GLN A 110 -7.62 -2.29 -1.24
N GLN A 111 -7.07 -2.82 -0.17
CA GLN A 111 -5.86 -2.30 0.46
C GLN A 111 -4.66 -2.40 -0.47
N SER A 112 -3.73 -1.44 -0.37
CA SER A 112 -2.38 -1.63 -0.89
C SER A 112 -1.63 -2.63 -0.02
N LEU A 113 -0.69 -3.39 -0.59
CA LEU A 113 0.11 -4.36 0.13
C LEU A 113 0.82 -3.70 1.33
N ALA A 114 1.50 -2.56 1.11
CA ALA A 114 2.14 -1.81 2.19
C ALA A 114 1.17 -1.41 3.31
N GLY A 115 -0.05 -1.01 2.95
CA GLY A 115 -1.09 -0.69 3.94
C GLY A 115 -1.53 -1.92 4.73
N ALA A 116 -1.75 -3.05 4.07
CA ALA A 116 -2.18 -4.29 4.70
C ALA A 116 -1.15 -4.82 5.71
N ILE A 117 0.13 -4.87 5.33
CA ILE A 117 1.21 -5.33 6.23
C ILE A 117 1.46 -4.37 7.40
N SER A 118 1.16 -3.08 7.23
CA SER A 118 1.39 -2.06 8.27
C SER A 118 0.26 -1.96 9.29
N THR A 119 -0.89 -2.60 9.07
CA THR A 119 -2.08 -2.47 9.91
C THR A 119 -2.59 -3.80 10.47
N GLY A 120 -1.77 -4.85 10.42
CA GLY A 120 -2.10 -6.16 10.98
C GLY A 120 -3.30 -6.84 10.28
N THR A 121 -3.49 -6.60 8.98
CA THR A 121 -4.57 -7.21 8.21
C THR A 121 -4.49 -8.74 8.26
N HIS A 122 -5.61 -9.39 8.56
CA HIS A 122 -5.74 -10.84 8.65
C HIS A 122 -7.10 -11.30 8.14
N GLY A 123 -7.24 -12.58 7.87
CA GLY A 123 -8.51 -13.23 7.59
C GLY A 123 -9.15 -13.83 8.83
N THR A 124 -10.08 -14.76 8.64
CA THR A 124 -10.86 -15.39 9.72
C THR A 124 -10.30 -16.72 10.22
N GLY A 125 -9.22 -17.23 9.61
CA GLY A 125 -8.59 -18.48 10.02
C GLY A 125 -7.88 -18.33 11.36
N ILE A 126 -8.32 -19.10 12.38
CA ILE A 126 -7.81 -19.00 13.76
C ILE A 126 -6.33 -19.37 13.88
N ASP A 127 -5.86 -20.27 13.03
CA ASP A 127 -4.46 -20.74 13.01
C ASP A 127 -3.61 -20.02 11.94
N LEU A 128 -4.18 -19.05 11.25
CA LEU A 128 -3.48 -18.33 10.18
C LEU A 128 -3.03 -16.94 10.65
N PRO A 129 -1.76 -16.59 10.46
CA PRO A 129 -1.22 -15.30 10.90
C PRO A 129 -1.71 -14.15 10.01
N CYS A 130 -1.44 -12.92 10.44
CA CYS A 130 -1.68 -11.71 9.64
C CYS A 130 -0.73 -11.66 8.42
N ILE A 131 -1.11 -10.85 7.42
CA ILE A 131 -0.36 -10.73 6.14
C ILE A 131 1.10 -10.32 6.36
N SER A 132 1.39 -9.50 7.37
CA SER A 132 2.76 -9.08 7.68
C SER A 132 3.70 -10.23 8.09
N ALA A 133 3.15 -11.36 8.58
CA ALA A 133 3.96 -12.52 8.94
C ALA A 133 4.50 -13.30 7.71
N PHE A 134 4.02 -12.99 6.53
CA PHE A 134 4.50 -13.60 5.27
C PHE A 134 5.62 -12.78 4.61
N VAL A 135 6.01 -11.66 5.21
CA VAL A 135 7.04 -10.78 4.68
C VAL A 135 8.41 -11.26 5.16
N GLU A 136 9.24 -11.69 4.21
CA GLU A 136 10.60 -12.17 4.46
C GLU A 136 11.64 -11.04 4.46
N GLY A 137 11.33 -9.89 3.84
CA GLY A 137 12.24 -8.74 3.78
C GLY A 137 11.67 -7.55 2.99
N PHE A 138 12.42 -6.46 3.04
CA PHE A 138 12.13 -5.20 2.34
C PHE A 138 13.32 -4.74 1.50
#